data_e5ecf5ab21c80bb502310a347d9b20c0
#
_entry.id   e5ecf5ab21c80bb502310a347d9b20c0
#
_cell.length_a   1.000
_cell.length_b   1.000
_cell.length_c   1.000
_cell.angle_alpha   90.00
_cell.angle_beta   90.00
_cell.angle_gamma   90.00
#
_symmetry.space_group_name_H-M   'P 1'
#
loop_
_entity.id
_entity.type
_entity.pdbx_description
1 polymer ?
#
loop_
_entity_poly.entity_id
_entity_poly.type
_entity_poly.pdbx_seq_one_letter_code
_entity_poly.pdbx_strand_id
1 'polypeptide(L)'
;MKRLLLTFALIFAFVCAQAADITSISNAFKAGNASSLSGAMDKVVDVALPSSSKKCNGSEAVSMLSSFFSSNKPSGFSDKKESGFLVGKLPTSSGEYRVNITYRAEGNTAIIQSIRIE
;
A
#
# COMPACT_ATOMS: atom_id res chain seq x y z
N MET A 1 19.23 30.05 -8.57
CA MET A 1 19.69 29.02 -8.32
C MET A 1 19.28 28.28 -7.16
N LYS A 2 19.74 28.57 -6.01
CA LYS A 2 19.35 27.92 -4.86
C LYS A 2 17.93 28.09 -4.55
N ARG A 3 17.38 29.19 -4.84
CA ARG A 3 16.02 29.46 -4.56
C ARG A 3 15.14 28.53 -5.30
N LEU A 4 15.51 28.23 -6.50
CA LEU A 4 14.73 27.36 -7.29
C LEU A 4 14.63 25.99 -6.71
N LEU A 5 15.68 25.55 -6.11
CA LEU A 5 15.70 24.27 -5.49
C LEU A 5 14.73 24.19 -4.36
N LEU A 6 14.61 25.25 -3.62
CA LEU A 6 13.71 25.27 -2.52
C LEU A 6 12.29 25.13 -3.00
N THR A 7 11.97 25.80 -4.05
CA THR A 7 10.66 25.75 -4.59
C THR A 7 10.31 24.36 -5.04
N PHE A 8 11.27 23.69 -5.61
CA PHE A 8 11.10 22.37 -6.00
C PHE A 8 10.80 21.49 -4.86
N ALA A 9 11.47 21.63 -3.78
CA ALA A 9 11.27 20.84 -2.60
C ALA A 9 9.88 20.96 -2.09
N LEU A 10 9.32 22.13 -2.15
CA LEU A 10 8.00 22.34 -1.69
C LEU A 10 6.98 21.58 -2.51
N ILE A 11 7.11 21.62 -3.78
CA ILE A 11 6.23 20.95 -4.64
C ILE A 11 6.28 19.47 -4.39
N PHE A 12 7.44 18.99 -4.17
CA PHE A 12 7.63 17.60 -3.91
C PHE A 12 6.89 17.16 -2.67
N ALA A 13 7.01 17.89 -1.62
CA ALA A 13 6.36 17.58 -0.39
C ALA A 13 4.86 17.54 -0.58
N PHE A 14 4.37 18.42 -1.40
CA PHE A 14 2.99 18.52 -1.63
C PHE A 14 2.47 17.29 -2.32
N VAL A 15 3.19 16.81 -3.29
CA VAL A 15 2.81 15.65 -3.99
C VAL A 15 2.76 14.45 -3.06
N CYS A 16 3.69 14.36 -2.16
CA CYS A 16 3.69 13.28 -1.22
C CYS A 16 2.47 13.27 -0.37
N ALA A 17 1.99 14.44 -0.04
CA ALA A 17 0.88 14.54 0.86
C ALA A 17 -0.41 13.97 0.30
N GLN A 18 -0.52 13.86 -1.00
CA GLN A 18 -1.76 13.38 -1.50
C GLN A 18 -1.67 12.08 -2.20
N ALA A 19 -0.79 11.29 -1.91
CA ALA A 19 -0.54 10.14 -2.67
C ALA A 19 -1.42 8.97 -2.60
N ALA A 20 -2.45 8.91 -2.03
CA ALA A 20 -3.18 7.70 -1.80
C ALA A 20 -4.18 7.35 -2.89
N ASP A 21 -3.72 7.07 -4.09
CA ASP A 21 -4.61 6.57 -5.12
C ASP A 21 -4.29 5.09 -5.38
N ILE A 22 -5.06 4.48 -6.25
CA ILE A 22 -4.91 3.06 -6.54
C ILE A 22 -3.54 2.73 -7.13
N THR A 23 -3.03 3.60 -7.96
CA THR A 23 -1.73 3.40 -8.58
C THR A 23 -0.63 3.40 -7.52
N SER A 24 -0.73 4.29 -6.56
CA SER A 24 0.24 4.37 -5.48
C SER A 24 0.21 3.11 -4.63
N ILE A 25 -0.97 2.58 -4.39
CA ILE A 25 -1.11 1.35 -3.61
C ILE A 25 -0.49 0.18 -4.37
N SER A 26 -0.77 0.08 -5.65
CA SER A 26 -0.23 -0.96 -6.48
C SER A 26 1.30 -0.89 -6.51
N ASN A 27 1.85 0.30 -6.66
CA ASN A 27 3.29 0.50 -6.69
C ASN A 27 3.94 0.15 -5.37
N ALA A 28 3.28 0.42 -4.27
CA ALA A 28 3.81 0.07 -2.95
C ALA A 28 3.95 -1.44 -2.81
N PHE A 29 2.97 -2.18 -3.29
CA PHE A 29 3.05 -3.64 -3.24
C PHE A 29 4.12 -4.16 -4.19
N LYS A 30 4.21 -3.58 -5.36
CA LYS A 30 5.21 -3.96 -6.33
C LYS A 30 6.63 -3.78 -5.80
N ALA A 31 6.85 -2.71 -5.10
CA ALA A 31 8.15 -2.38 -4.53
C ALA A 31 8.40 -3.01 -3.16
N GLY A 32 7.36 -3.56 -2.54
CA GLY A 32 7.49 -4.07 -1.19
C GLY A 32 7.68 -2.97 -0.18
N ASN A 33 7.11 -1.81 -0.43
CA ASN A 33 7.29 -0.64 0.42
C ASN A 33 6.02 -0.34 1.19
N ALA A 34 5.90 -0.94 2.36
CA ALA A 34 4.71 -0.76 3.17
C ALA A 34 4.56 0.66 3.71
N SER A 35 5.66 1.35 3.93
CA SER A 35 5.60 2.71 4.45
C SER A 35 4.85 3.65 3.52
N SER A 36 4.88 3.37 2.24
CA SER A 36 4.18 4.20 1.26
C SER A 36 2.68 4.14 1.45
N LEU A 37 2.19 3.14 2.16
CA LEU A 37 0.77 2.96 2.38
C LEU A 37 0.25 3.66 3.62
N SER A 38 1.13 4.24 4.41
CA SER A 38 0.73 4.82 5.70
C SER A 38 -0.34 5.90 5.57
N GLY A 39 -0.31 6.66 4.50
CA GLY A 39 -1.31 7.71 4.30
C GLY A 39 -2.60 7.20 3.66
N ALA A 40 -2.64 5.94 3.28
CA ALA A 40 -3.80 5.37 2.63
C ALA A 40 -4.62 4.45 3.52
N MET A 41 -4.24 4.33 4.78
CA MET A 41 -4.93 3.40 5.69
C MET A 41 -6.09 4.08 6.41
N ASP A 42 -7.15 3.35 6.62
CA ASP A 42 -8.27 3.84 7.41
C ASP A 42 -7.88 3.76 8.89
N LYS A 43 -8.73 4.24 9.77
CA LYS A 43 -8.50 4.21 11.20
C LYS A 43 -8.37 2.77 11.68
N VAL A 44 -9.16 1.89 11.11
CA VAL A 44 -9.11 0.48 11.44
C VAL A 44 -8.97 -0.29 10.14
N VAL A 45 -7.99 -1.16 10.08
CA VAL A 45 -7.71 -1.95 8.89
C VAL A 45 -7.66 -3.42 9.27
N ASP A 46 -8.33 -4.23 8.49
CA ASP A 46 -8.33 -5.66 8.71
C ASP A 46 -7.21 -6.25 7.88
N VAL A 47 -6.19 -6.78 8.52
CA VAL A 47 -5.05 -7.35 7.81
C VAL A 47 -5.02 -8.85 8.00
N ALA A 48 -5.11 -9.60 6.92
CA ALA A 48 -5.05 -11.05 6.97
C ALA A 48 -3.86 -11.50 6.14
N LEU A 49 -2.83 -12.00 6.80
CA LEU A 49 -1.63 -12.51 6.17
C LEU A 49 -1.62 -14.03 6.30
N PRO A 50 -0.78 -14.72 5.54
CA PRO A 50 -0.77 -16.19 5.62
C PRO A 50 -0.53 -16.74 7.02
N SER A 51 0.24 -16.03 7.82
CA SER A 51 0.57 -16.52 9.16
C SER A 51 -0.17 -15.83 10.29
N SER A 52 -0.87 -14.76 10.02
CA SER A 52 -1.58 -14.05 11.08
C SER A 52 -2.63 -13.12 10.51
N SER A 53 -3.65 -12.84 11.29
CA SER A 53 -4.64 -11.86 10.87
C SER A 53 -5.05 -11.05 12.09
N LYS A 54 -5.34 -9.79 11.88
CA LYS A 54 -5.61 -8.88 12.96
C LYS A 54 -6.30 -7.63 12.46
N LYS A 55 -7.21 -7.13 13.25
CA LYS A 55 -7.83 -5.85 12.99
C LYS A 55 -6.98 -4.82 13.76
N CYS A 56 -6.45 -3.84 13.08
CA CYS A 56 -5.47 -2.95 13.69
C CYS A 56 -5.58 -1.54 13.14
N ASN A 57 -4.81 -0.63 13.71
CA ASN A 57 -4.79 0.74 13.19
C ASN A 57 -3.81 0.79 12.02
N GLY A 58 -3.75 1.92 11.33
CA GLY A 58 -2.90 2.06 10.15
C GLY A 58 -1.44 1.80 10.40
N SER A 59 -0.93 2.26 11.53
CA SER A 59 0.47 2.07 11.90
C SER A 59 0.80 0.59 12.05
N GLU A 60 -0.06 -0.14 12.71
CA GLU A 60 0.13 -1.57 12.90
C GLU A 60 0.02 -2.30 11.57
N ALA A 61 -0.89 -1.89 10.72
CA ALA A 61 -1.06 -2.50 9.42
C ALA A 61 0.21 -2.35 8.60
N VAL A 62 0.81 -1.17 8.63
CA VAL A 62 2.06 -0.92 7.93
C VAL A 62 3.17 -1.80 8.49
N SER A 63 3.24 -1.94 9.81
CA SER A 63 4.24 -2.78 10.45
C SER A 63 4.09 -4.23 10.05
N MET A 64 2.87 -4.73 10.02
CA MET A 64 2.61 -6.10 9.63
C MET A 64 3.03 -6.34 8.18
N LEU A 65 2.71 -5.42 7.31
CA LEU A 65 3.09 -5.53 5.91
C LEU A 65 4.59 -5.42 5.72
N SER A 66 5.24 -4.55 6.48
CA SER A 66 6.69 -4.41 6.42
C SER A 66 7.37 -5.71 6.77
N SER A 67 6.88 -6.38 7.80
CA SER A 67 7.43 -7.66 8.21
C SER A 67 7.21 -8.70 7.13
N PHE A 68 6.04 -8.69 6.54
CA PHE A 68 5.72 -9.64 5.49
C PHE A 68 6.66 -9.43 4.29
N PHE A 69 6.84 -8.20 3.86
CA PHE A 69 7.69 -7.89 2.71
C PHE A 69 9.17 -8.16 3.00
N SER A 70 9.57 -8.06 4.25
CA SER A 70 10.94 -8.38 4.63
C SER A 70 11.25 -9.84 4.42
N SER A 71 10.27 -10.68 4.74
CA SER A 71 10.42 -12.11 4.61
C SER A 71 10.09 -12.61 3.21
N ASN A 72 9.28 -11.87 2.50
CA ASN A 72 8.80 -12.28 1.18
C ASN A 72 8.94 -11.11 0.22
N LYS A 73 10.12 -10.91 -0.30
CA LYS A 73 10.39 -9.78 -1.16
C LYS A 73 9.66 -9.86 -2.47
N PRO A 74 8.78 -8.90 -2.77
CA PRO A 74 8.05 -8.95 -4.03
C PRO A 74 8.97 -8.71 -5.23
N SER A 75 8.67 -9.39 -6.31
CA SER A 75 9.40 -9.16 -7.56
C SER A 75 8.46 -8.49 -8.57
N GLY A 76 7.23 -8.25 -8.20
CA GLY A 76 6.27 -7.56 -9.08
C GLY A 76 4.90 -7.62 -8.46
N PHE A 77 3.93 -7.09 -9.14
CA PHE A 77 2.54 -7.16 -8.71
C PHE A 77 1.66 -7.00 -9.94
N SER A 78 0.90 -8.03 -10.22
CA SER A 78 0.00 -8.03 -11.35
C SER A 78 -1.38 -7.81 -10.82
N ASP A 79 -1.91 -6.62 -10.96
CA ASP A 79 -3.15 -6.26 -10.30
C ASP A 79 -4.28 -5.92 -11.28
N LYS A 80 -5.48 -6.02 -10.78
CA LYS A 80 -6.66 -5.68 -11.52
C LYS A 80 -7.57 -4.88 -10.60
N LYS A 81 -7.99 -3.73 -11.06
CA LYS A 81 -8.82 -2.85 -10.27
C LYS A 81 -10.29 -3.15 -10.53
N GLU A 82 -11.05 -3.29 -9.47
CA GLU A 82 -12.48 -3.47 -9.56
C GLU A 82 -13.12 -2.39 -8.70
N SER A 83 -14.41 -2.27 -8.77
CA SER A 83 -15.09 -1.27 -7.96
C SER A 83 -14.94 -1.61 -6.47
N GLY A 84 -14.17 -0.84 -5.76
CA GLY A 84 -13.96 -1.05 -4.32
C GLY A 84 -12.94 -2.09 -3.96
N PHE A 85 -12.31 -2.72 -4.96
CA PHE A 85 -11.34 -3.79 -4.72
C PHE A 85 -10.15 -3.67 -5.63
N LEU A 86 -9.00 -4.06 -5.13
CA LEU A 86 -7.81 -4.20 -5.93
C LEU A 86 -7.32 -5.62 -5.68
N VAL A 87 -7.33 -6.44 -6.71
CA VAL A 87 -6.91 -7.83 -6.56
C VAL A 87 -5.75 -8.11 -7.48
N GLY A 88 -4.89 -9.02 -7.10
CA GLY A 88 -3.76 -9.33 -7.95
C GLY A 88 -2.91 -10.44 -7.42
N LYS A 89 -1.85 -10.73 -8.16
CA LYS A 89 -0.88 -11.74 -7.80
C LYS A 89 0.42 -11.07 -7.47
N LEU A 90 1.01 -11.52 -6.37
CA LEU A 90 2.24 -10.95 -5.86
C LEU A 90 3.31 -12.03 -5.83
N PRO A 91 4.13 -12.12 -6.87
CA PRO A 91 5.24 -13.06 -6.85
C PRO A 91 6.32 -12.53 -5.90
N THR A 92 6.82 -13.39 -5.05
CA THR A 92 7.82 -12.99 -4.07
C THR A 92 8.94 -14.02 -4.04
N SER A 93 9.96 -13.74 -3.27
CA SER A 93 11.09 -14.65 -3.10
C SER A 93 10.66 -15.99 -2.50
N SER A 94 9.52 -16.04 -1.84
CA SER A 94 9.03 -17.26 -1.20
C SER A 94 7.91 -17.94 -1.98
N GLY A 95 7.49 -17.37 -3.08
CA GLY A 95 6.41 -17.93 -3.87
C GLY A 95 5.42 -16.84 -4.28
N GLU A 96 4.36 -17.25 -4.92
CA GLU A 96 3.36 -16.31 -5.40
C GLU A 96 2.18 -16.28 -4.45
N TYR A 97 1.76 -15.09 -4.07
CA TYR A 97 0.62 -14.90 -3.19
C TYR A 97 -0.49 -14.18 -3.93
N ARG A 98 -1.70 -14.32 -3.43
CA ARG A 98 -2.84 -13.62 -3.97
C ARG A 98 -3.15 -12.48 -3.01
N VAL A 99 -3.34 -11.28 -3.54
CA VAL A 99 -3.61 -10.10 -2.74
C VAL A 99 -4.98 -9.56 -3.08
N ASN A 100 -5.74 -9.22 -2.03
CA ASN A 100 -7.07 -8.67 -2.18
C ASN A 100 -7.16 -7.48 -1.23
N ILE A 101 -7.33 -6.30 -1.77
CA ILE A 101 -7.41 -5.08 -0.98
C ILE A 101 -8.79 -4.47 -1.17
N THR A 102 -9.47 -4.21 -0.05
CA THR A 102 -10.75 -3.53 -0.09
C THR A 102 -10.50 -2.08 0.28
N TYR A 103 -11.01 -1.17 -0.49
CA TYR A 103 -10.80 0.25 -0.22
C TYR A 103 -12.07 1.05 -0.44
N ARG A 104 -12.09 2.23 0.16
CA ARG A 104 -13.17 3.18 0.01
C ARG A 104 -12.61 4.36 -0.78
N ALA A 105 -13.31 4.78 -1.80
CA ALA A 105 -12.85 5.90 -2.61
C ALA A 105 -13.36 7.20 -1.99
N GLU A 106 -12.46 8.17 -1.86
CA GLU A 106 -12.83 9.49 -1.38
C GLU A 106 -12.20 10.50 -2.31
N GLY A 107 -12.98 11.00 -3.24
CA GLY A 107 -12.46 11.90 -4.25
C GLY A 107 -11.48 11.15 -5.12
N ASN A 108 -10.27 11.65 -5.18
CA ASN A 108 -9.22 11.01 -5.96
C ASN A 108 -8.36 10.07 -5.14
N THR A 109 -8.73 9.84 -3.91
CA THR A 109 -7.91 9.00 -3.03
C THR A 109 -8.62 7.69 -2.73
N ALA A 110 -7.85 6.69 -2.34
CA ALA A 110 -8.36 5.42 -1.93
C ALA A 110 -7.92 5.17 -0.49
N ILE A 111 -8.85 4.78 0.36
CA ILE A 111 -8.57 4.51 1.77
C ILE A 111 -8.71 3.01 1.99
N ILE A 112 -7.65 2.38 2.37
CA ILE A 112 -7.62 0.93 2.54
C ILE A 112 -8.37 0.52 3.79
N GLN A 113 -9.29 -0.39 3.65
CA GLN A 113 -10.09 -0.90 4.76
C GLN A 113 -9.72 -2.32 5.12
N SER A 114 -9.24 -3.09 4.18
CA SER A 114 -8.75 -4.43 4.50
C SER A 114 -7.72 -4.88 3.47
N ILE A 115 -6.80 -5.73 3.92
CA ILE A 115 -5.76 -6.29 3.08
C ILE A 115 -5.70 -7.77 3.40
N ARG A 116 -5.84 -8.60 2.37
CA ARG A 116 -5.74 -10.04 2.54
C ARG A 116 -4.67 -10.58 1.60
N ILE A 117 -3.70 -11.28 2.14
CA ILE A 117 -2.65 -11.92 1.38
C ILE A 117 -2.68 -13.41 1.69
N GLU A 118 -2.86 -14.23 0.68
CA GLU A 118 -2.94 -15.67 0.90
C GLU A 118 -2.22 -16.48 -0.17
#